data_f135639f47b3b2f669503bc6987df228
#
_entry.id   f135639f47b3b2f669503bc6987df228
#
_cell.length_a   1.000
_cell.length_b   1.000
_cell.length_c   1.000
_cell.angle_alpha   90.00
_cell.angle_beta   90.00
_cell.angle_gamma   90.00
#
_symmetry.space_group_name_H-M   'P 1'
#
loop_
_entity.id
_entity.type
_entity.pdbx_description
1 polymer ?
#
loop_
_entity_poly.entity_id
_entity_poly.type
_entity_poly.pdbx_seq_one_letter_code
_entity_poly.pdbx_strand_id
1 'polypeptide(L)'
;MTELNQKNSGKNIKWHNLTIDRDKLERMRGHKGMVIWFTGLSGSGKSTLANAVNEVLHFDGLSTYVLDGDNIRHGLCKDLGFSDQDREENIRRIGEVANLFMNAGIITITAFVSPFKSDRNKVRKIIGSKDFIEAVSYTHLTLPTKA
;
A
#
# COMPACT_ATOMS: atom_id res chain seq x y z
N MET A 1 -16.38 -19.56 -2.82
CA MET A 1 -15.09 -19.90 -2.26
C MET A 1 -14.13 -20.11 -3.39
N THR A 2 -13.14 -19.31 -3.40
CA THR A 2 -12.22 -19.15 -4.51
C THR A 2 -11.13 -20.21 -4.48
N GLU A 3 -10.50 -20.44 -5.63
CA GLU A 3 -9.40 -21.41 -5.84
C GLU A 3 -8.25 -21.30 -4.83
N LEU A 4 -8.11 -20.17 -4.14
CA LEU A 4 -7.13 -19.97 -3.07
C LEU A 4 -7.33 -20.91 -1.88
N ASN A 5 -8.55 -21.33 -1.62
CA ASN A 5 -8.83 -22.27 -0.52
C ASN A 5 -8.45 -23.72 -0.88
N GLN A 6 -8.39 -24.04 -2.17
CA GLN A 6 -8.03 -25.40 -2.60
C GLN A 6 -6.52 -25.65 -2.55
N LYS A 7 -5.70 -24.61 -2.76
CA LYS A 7 -4.23 -24.75 -2.69
C LYS A 7 -3.69 -24.93 -1.27
N ASN A 8 -4.47 -24.56 -0.28
CA ASN A 8 -4.08 -24.67 1.13
C ASN A 8 -4.72 -25.84 1.88
N SER A 9 -5.47 -26.69 1.18
CA SER A 9 -6.18 -27.81 1.80
C SER A 9 -5.30 -28.85 2.48
N GLY A 10 -4.01 -28.87 2.20
CA GLY A 10 -3.05 -29.75 2.88
C GLY A 10 -2.32 -29.14 4.08
N LYS A 11 -2.57 -27.88 4.40
CA LYS A 11 -1.84 -27.15 5.45
C LYS A 11 -2.79 -26.68 6.54
N ASN A 12 -3.41 -27.38 7.31
CA ASN A 12 -4.24 -27.01 8.49
C ASN A 12 -4.33 -25.50 8.83
N ILE A 13 -4.46 -24.65 7.82
CA ILE A 13 -4.56 -23.20 7.96
C ILE A 13 -6.03 -22.82 7.99
N LYS A 14 -6.48 -22.24 9.12
CA LYS A 14 -7.85 -21.78 9.32
C LYS A 14 -7.87 -20.29 9.56
N TRP A 15 -8.87 -19.61 8.98
CA TRP A 15 -9.12 -18.22 9.32
C TRP A 15 -9.73 -18.11 10.70
N HIS A 16 -9.21 -17.22 11.53
CA HIS A 16 -9.74 -16.93 12.85
C HIS A 16 -10.37 -15.53 12.88
N ASN A 17 -11.58 -15.45 13.39
CA ASN A 17 -12.23 -14.17 13.65
C ASN A 17 -11.71 -13.61 14.97
N LEU A 18 -11.13 -12.42 14.90
CA LEU A 18 -10.59 -11.75 16.07
C LEU A 18 -11.68 -10.97 16.82
N THR A 19 -11.64 -11.01 18.15
CA THR A 19 -12.56 -10.22 18.97
C THR A 19 -12.31 -8.72 18.81
N ILE A 20 -11.05 -8.34 18.71
CA ILE A 20 -10.66 -6.95 18.39
C ILE A 20 -10.42 -6.90 16.89
N ASP A 21 -11.44 -6.48 16.18
CA ASP A 21 -11.46 -6.37 14.73
C ASP A 21 -11.10 -4.96 14.24
N ARG A 22 -11.13 -4.77 12.93
CA ARG A 22 -10.82 -3.50 12.29
C ARG A 22 -11.70 -2.36 12.84
N ASP A 23 -13.00 -2.59 12.97
CA ASP A 23 -13.93 -1.55 13.44
C ASP A 23 -13.57 -1.04 14.83
N LYS A 24 -13.19 -1.92 15.73
CA LYS A 24 -12.76 -1.56 17.09
C LYS A 24 -11.45 -0.80 17.08
N LEU A 25 -10.51 -1.21 16.24
CA LEU A 25 -9.22 -0.51 16.08
C LEU A 25 -9.41 0.88 15.49
N GLU A 26 -10.27 1.02 14.50
CA GLU A 26 -10.60 2.31 13.89
C GLU A 26 -11.28 3.24 14.90
N ARG A 27 -12.20 2.73 15.71
CA ARG A 27 -12.84 3.50 16.76
C ARG A 27 -11.84 3.99 17.82
N MET A 28 -10.93 3.12 18.23
CA MET A 28 -9.88 3.47 19.19
C MET A 28 -8.99 4.59 18.65
N ARG A 29 -8.68 4.56 17.37
CA ARG A 29 -7.83 5.57 16.71
C ARG A 29 -8.60 6.85 16.37
N GLY A 30 -9.92 6.79 16.29
CA GLY A 30 -10.76 7.93 15.92
C GLY A 30 -10.79 8.21 14.42
N HIS A 31 -10.35 7.29 13.59
CA HIS A 31 -10.38 7.41 12.13
C HIS A 31 -10.33 6.04 11.46
N LYS A 32 -10.69 6.00 10.19
CA LYS A 32 -10.62 4.78 9.39
C LYS A 32 -9.20 4.52 8.86
N GLY A 33 -8.87 3.23 8.72
CA GLY A 33 -7.69 2.81 7.99
C GLY A 33 -7.91 2.95 6.49
N MET A 34 -6.86 3.28 5.77
CA MET A 34 -6.89 3.35 4.31
C MET A 34 -5.47 3.24 3.74
N VAL A 35 -5.37 3.08 2.44
CA VAL A 35 -4.10 3.05 1.72
C VAL A 35 -4.06 4.19 0.72
N ILE A 36 -3.03 5.01 0.80
CA ILE A 36 -2.71 6.04 -0.19
C ILE A 36 -1.48 5.55 -0.97
N TRP A 37 -1.70 5.20 -2.22
CA TRP A 37 -0.68 4.61 -3.08
C TRP A 37 -0.12 5.66 -4.02
N PHE A 38 1.09 6.12 -3.75
CA PHE A 38 1.81 7.00 -4.66
C PHE A 38 2.58 6.18 -5.68
N THR A 39 2.36 6.45 -6.93
CA THR A 39 3.09 5.86 -8.05
C THR A 39 3.75 6.95 -8.89
N GLY A 40 4.76 6.59 -9.63
CA GLY A 40 5.52 7.50 -10.48
C GLY A 40 6.92 6.97 -10.71
N LEU A 41 7.61 7.52 -11.67
CA LEU A 41 8.97 7.14 -11.99
C LEU A 41 9.93 7.52 -10.84
N SER A 42 11.08 6.84 -10.80
CA SER A 42 12.16 7.23 -9.89
C SER A 42 12.53 8.70 -10.11
N GLY A 43 12.70 9.45 -9.03
CA GLY A 43 12.98 10.88 -9.09
C GLY A 43 11.77 11.77 -9.38
N SER A 44 10.56 11.24 -9.37
CA SER A 44 9.32 12.02 -9.58
C SER A 44 8.88 12.83 -8.35
N GLY A 45 9.59 12.68 -7.23
CA GLY A 45 9.23 13.35 -5.98
C GLY A 45 8.18 12.62 -5.15
N LYS A 46 7.86 11.37 -5.46
CA LYS A 46 6.81 10.63 -4.74
C LYS A 46 7.16 10.37 -3.27
N SER A 47 8.42 10.09 -2.95
CA SER A 47 8.84 9.91 -1.56
C SER A 47 8.74 11.22 -0.77
N THR A 48 9.12 12.34 -1.36
CA THR A 48 8.99 13.67 -0.76
C THR A 48 7.53 14.01 -0.52
N LEU A 49 6.68 13.76 -1.50
CA LEU A 49 5.25 14.03 -1.39
C LEU A 49 4.59 13.11 -0.35
N ALA A 50 4.93 11.83 -0.35
CA ALA A 50 4.43 10.88 0.65
C ALA A 50 4.81 11.32 2.07
N ASN A 51 6.05 11.75 2.26
CA ASN A 51 6.51 12.26 3.55
C ASN A 51 5.74 13.52 3.98
N ALA A 52 5.50 14.44 3.05
CA ALA A 52 4.74 15.66 3.33
C ALA A 52 3.28 15.34 3.73
N VAL A 53 2.63 14.43 3.03
CA VAL A 53 1.28 13.98 3.38
C VAL A 53 1.29 13.30 4.76
N ASN A 54 2.29 12.47 5.03
CA ASN A 54 2.44 11.81 6.32
C ASN A 54 2.54 12.83 7.47
N GLU A 55 3.34 13.86 7.30
CA GLU A 55 3.49 14.92 8.30
C GLU A 55 2.18 15.63 8.58
N VAL A 56 1.47 16.04 7.53
CA VAL A 56 0.17 16.73 7.68
C VAL A 56 -0.81 15.86 8.45
N LEU A 57 -0.95 14.59 8.07
CA LEU A 57 -1.89 13.68 8.73
C LEU A 57 -1.47 13.39 10.17
N HIS A 58 -0.18 13.23 10.41
CA HIS A 58 0.34 12.98 11.75
C HIS A 58 0.07 14.16 12.69
N PHE A 59 0.33 15.39 12.23
CA PHE A 59 0.07 16.59 13.04
C PHE A 59 -1.41 16.85 13.26
N ASP A 60 -2.28 16.29 12.41
CA ASP A 60 -3.71 16.28 12.63
C ASP A 60 -4.17 15.19 13.62
N GLY A 61 -3.24 14.44 14.19
CA GLY A 61 -3.53 13.41 15.19
C GLY A 61 -3.93 12.05 14.61
N LEU A 62 -3.67 11.81 13.32
CA LEU A 62 -4.01 10.56 12.67
C LEU A 62 -2.86 9.56 12.77
N SER A 63 -3.18 8.29 12.90
CA SER A 63 -2.19 7.20 12.90
C SER A 63 -1.80 6.85 11.48
N THR A 64 -0.56 7.12 11.12
CA THR A 64 -0.04 6.94 9.77
C THR A 64 1.26 6.14 9.77
N TYR A 65 1.56 5.51 8.64
CA TYR A 65 2.84 4.86 8.41
C TYR A 65 3.21 4.93 6.93
N VAL A 66 4.46 5.24 6.63
CA VAL A 66 4.98 5.31 5.26
C VAL A 66 5.74 4.04 4.93
N LEU A 67 5.36 3.39 3.85
CA LEU A 67 6.11 2.31 3.23
C LEU A 67 6.84 2.88 2.02
N ASP A 68 8.12 3.17 2.18
CA ASP A 68 8.97 3.67 1.11
C ASP A 68 9.66 2.51 0.39
N GLY A 69 9.70 2.55 -0.94
CA GLY A 69 10.22 1.46 -1.76
C GLY A 69 11.68 1.13 -1.47
N ASP A 70 12.51 2.13 -1.28
CA ASP A 70 13.93 1.91 -0.98
C ASP A 70 14.11 1.28 0.40
N ASN A 71 13.40 1.77 1.40
CA ASN A 71 13.46 1.24 2.75
C ASN A 71 13.00 -0.22 2.82
N ILE A 72 11.96 -0.58 2.09
CA ILE A 72 11.43 -1.94 2.04
C ILE A 72 12.43 -2.91 1.45
N ARG A 73 13.24 -2.48 0.47
CA ARG A 73 14.27 -3.32 -0.13
C ARG A 73 15.43 -3.63 0.80
N HIS A 74 15.57 -2.93 1.91
CA HIS A 74 16.53 -3.26 2.96
C HIS A 74 16.08 -4.37 3.89
N GLY A 75 14.78 -4.70 3.91
CA GLY A 75 14.21 -5.71 4.79
C GLY A 75 13.24 -6.65 4.08
N LEU A 76 11.98 -6.27 4.05
CA LEU A 76 10.88 -7.10 3.54
C LEU A 76 11.14 -7.69 2.15
N CYS A 77 11.76 -6.96 1.28
CA CYS A 77 12.01 -7.33 -0.11
C CYS A 77 13.50 -7.41 -0.46
N LYS A 78 14.36 -7.64 0.52
CA LYS A 78 15.81 -7.70 0.30
C LYS A 78 16.27 -8.84 -0.61
N ASP A 79 15.47 -9.90 -0.71
CA ASP A 79 15.71 -11.07 -1.55
C ASP A 79 15.28 -10.88 -3.01
N LEU A 80 14.64 -9.75 -3.34
CA LEU A 80 14.13 -9.47 -4.67
C LEU A 80 15.07 -8.55 -5.45
N GLY A 81 15.22 -8.84 -6.74
CA GLY A 81 15.94 -8.01 -7.70
C GLY A 81 15.00 -7.08 -8.47
N PHE A 82 15.33 -6.81 -9.72
CA PHE A 82 14.64 -5.87 -10.58
C PHE A 82 14.04 -6.49 -11.84
N SER A 83 13.98 -7.82 -11.92
CA SER A 83 13.25 -8.51 -12.98
C SER A 83 11.76 -8.17 -12.88
N ASP A 84 11.02 -8.36 -13.97
CA ASP A 84 9.58 -8.11 -13.95
C ASP A 84 8.86 -8.96 -12.91
N GLN A 85 9.27 -10.22 -12.75
CA GLN A 85 8.74 -11.11 -11.73
C GLN A 85 9.03 -10.62 -10.32
N ASP A 86 10.26 -10.16 -10.06
CA ASP A 86 10.65 -9.65 -8.75
C ASP A 86 9.92 -8.34 -8.43
N ARG A 87 9.73 -7.49 -9.43
CA ARG A 87 8.95 -6.25 -9.26
C ARG A 87 7.49 -6.54 -8.94
N GLU A 88 6.89 -7.50 -9.61
CA GLU A 88 5.52 -7.94 -9.34
C GLU A 88 5.38 -8.48 -7.92
N GLU A 89 6.31 -9.35 -7.50
CA GLU A 89 6.34 -9.90 -6.14
C GLU A 89 6.58 -8.82 -5.09
N ASN A 90 7.45 -7.87 -5.37
CA ASN A 90 7.68 -6.72 -4.49
C ASN A 90 6.37 -5.95 -4.24
N ILE A 91 5.65 -5.62 -5.30
CA ILE A 91 4.38 -4.89 -5.20
C ILE A 91 3.33 -5.74 -4.46
N ARG A 92 3.28 -7.04 -4.73
CA ARG A 92 2.37 -7.95 -4.03
C ARG A 92 2.62 -7.95 -2.53
N ARG A 93 3.87 -8.11 -2.10
CA ARG A 93 4.24 -8.10 -0.67
C ARG A 93 3.86 -6.78 0.00
N ILE A 94 4.15 -5.67 -0.66
CA ILE A 94 3.82 -4.35 -0.15
C ILE A 94 2.30 -4.19 -0.03
N GLY A 95 1.55 -4.64 -1.01
CA GLY A 95 0.08 -4.62 -0.98
C GLY A 95 -0.48 -5.40 0.20
N GLU A 96 0.06 -6.59 0.47
CA GLU A 96 -0.36 -7.41 1.61
C GLU A 96 -0.03 -6.75 2.95
N VAL A 97 1.15 -6.17 3.09
CA VAL A 97 1.54 -5.44 4.31
C VAL A 97 0.67 -4.19 4.50
N ALA A 98 0.42 -3.44 3.43
CA ALA A 98 -0.47 -2.29 3.48
C ALA A 98 -1.88 -2.68 3.92
N ASN A 99 -2.37 -3.82 3.45
CA ASN A 99 -3.66 -4.37 3.85
C ASN A 99 -3.71 -4.69 5.35
N LEU A 100 -2.64 -5.27 5.90
CA LEU A 100 -2.55 -5.54 7.34
C LEU A 100 -2.57 -4.27 8.17
N PHE A 101 -1.81 -3.26 7.79
CA PHE A 101 -1.82 -1.96 8.48
C PHE A 101 -3.19 -1.27 8.39
N MET A 102 -3.81 -1.31 7.22
CA MET A 102 -5.15 -0.75 7.04
C MET A 102 -6.16 -1.43 7.96
N ASN A 103 -6.11 -2.75 8.08
CA ASN A 103 -6.97 -3.51 8.97
C ASN A 103 -6.67 -3.24 10.45
N ALA A 104 -5.49 -2.74 10.77
CA ALA A 104 -5.15 -2.24 12.09
C ALA A 104 -5.65 -0.81 12.33
N GLY A 105 -6.36 -0.21 11.40
CA GLY A 105 -6.88 1.15 11.48
C GLY A 105 -5.86 2.23 11.15
N ILE A 106 -4.77 1.88 10.48
CA ILE A 106 -3.69 2.81 10.13
C ILE A 106 -3.89 3.32 8.71
N ILE A 107 -3.61 4.60 8.50
CA ILE A 107 -3.49 5.18 7.16
C ILE A 107 -2.09 4.86 6.65
N THR A 108 -2.00 3.99 5.68
CA THR A 108 -0.74 3.54 5.10
C THR A 108 -0.46 4.31 3.82
N ILE A 109 0.70 4.94 3.75
CA ILE A 109 1.14 5.72 2.60
C ILE A 109 2.27 4.94 1.94
N THR A 110 2.12 4.62 0.67
CA THR A 110 3.11 3.86 -0.08
C THR A 110 3.74 4.71 -1.17
N ALA A 111 5.03 4.58 -1.37
CA ALA A 111 5.77 5.32 -2.38
C ALA A 111 6.75 4.40 -3.11
N PHE A 112 6.34 3.86 -4.24
CA PHE A 112 7.19 3.02 -5.09
C PHE A 112 7.00 3.29 -6.55
N VAL A 113 7.99 2.84 -7.33
CA VAL A 113 7.82 2.66 -8.75
C VAL A 113 6.89 1.46 -8.97
N SER A 114 5.72 1.71 -9.50
CA SER A 114 4.73 0.68 -9.86
C SER A 114 4.17 1.00 -11.26
N PRO A 115 4.98 0.76 -12.29
CA PRO A 115 4.69 1.26 -13.64
C PRO A 115 3.50 0.56 -14.31
N PHE A 116 3.23 -0.69 -13.93
CA PHE A 116 2.19 -1.47 -14.57
C PHE A 116 0.86 -1.31 -13.85
N LYS A 117 -0.13 -0.86 -14.62
CA LYS A 117 -1.50 -0.72 -14.12
C LYS A 117 -2.06 -2.05 -13.61
N SER A 118 -1.69 -3.16 -14.23
CA SER A 118 -2.11 -4.50 -13.82
C SER A 118 -1.68 -4.83 -12.39
N ASP A 119 -0.46 -4.46 -12.00
CA ASP A 119 0.05 -4.70 -10.66
C ASP A 119 -0.65 -3.83 -9.63
N ARG A 120 -0.87 -2.56 -9.95
CA ARG A 120 -1.64 -1.65 -9.09
C ARG A 120 -3.09 -2.11 -8.92
N ASN A 121 -3.70 -2.65 -9.99
CA ASN A 121 -5.04 -3.20 -9.92
C ASN A 121 -5.11 -4.46 -9.04
N LYS A 122 -4.08 -5.30 -9.03
CA LYS A 122 -4.00 -6.45 -8.12
C LYS A 122 -4.01 -5.99 -6.66
N VAL A 123 -3.24 -4.96 -6.34
CA VAL A 123 -3.23 -4.37 -4.99
C VAL A 123 -4.59 -3.76 -4.64
N ARG A 124 -5.20 -3.06 -5.58
CA ARG A 124 -6.55 -2.52 -5.39
C ARG A 124 -7.58 -3.60 -5.04
N LYS A 125 -7.44 -4.79 -5.61
CA LYS A 125 -8.31 -5.93 -5.28
C LYS A 125 -8.04 -6.49 -3.88
N ILE A 126 -6.78 -6.51 -3.45
CA ILE A 126 -6.41 -6.96 -2.11
C ILE A 126 -7.00 -6.04 -1.05
N ILE A 127 -6.86 -4.74 -1.25
CA ILE A 127 -7.26 -3.71 -0.28
C ILE A 127 -8.74 -3.41 -0.35
N GLY A 128 -9.30 -3.42 -1.55
CA GLY A 128 -10.66 -2.96 -1.83
C GLY A 128 -10.67 -1.51 -2.33
N SER A 129 -11.41 -1.26 -3.39
CA SER A 129 -11.45 0.04 -4.07
C SER A 129 -11.92 1.19 -3.18
N LYS A 130 -12.72 0.88 -2.17
CA LYS A 130 -13.27 1.85 -1.22
C LYS A 130 -12.18 2.46 -0.34
N ASP A 131 -11.17 1.68 0.01
CA ASP A 131 -10.12 2.05 0.96
C ASP A 131 -8.77 2.32 0.28
N PHE A 132 -8.75 2.40 -1.03
CA PHE A 132 -7.55 2.56 -1.85
C PHE A 132 -7.59 3.85 -2.65
N ILE A 133 -6.65 4.74 -2.40
CA ILE A 133 -6.46 5.98 -3.15
C ILE A 133 -5.16 5.87 -3.92
N GLU A 134 -5.22 6.02 -5.24
CA GLU A 134 -4.06 6.03 -6.11
C GLU A 134 -3.72 7.46 -6.50
N ALA A 135 -2.47 7.85 -6.28
CA ALA A 135 -1.96 9.17 -6.64
C ALA A 135 -0.73 9.03 -7.53
N VAL A 136 -0.70 9.76 -8.63
CA VAL A 136 0.40 9.74 -9.59
C VAL A 136 1.25 10.99 -9.43
N SER A 137 2.56 10.79 -9.24
CA SER A 137 3.52 11.87 -9.16
C SER A 137 4.30 11.98 -10.48
N TYR A 138 4.38 13.19 -11.02
CA TYR A 138 5.10 13.50 -12.26
C TYR A 138 6.35 14.31 -12.01
N THR A 139 7.43 14.04 -12.76
CA THR A 139 8.68 14.80 -12.70
C THR A 139 8.58 16.18 -13.32
N HIS A 140 7.65 16.36 -14.23
CA HIS A 140 7.44 17.62 -14.91
C HIS A 140 6.11 18.19 -14.56
N LEU A 141 6.15 19.38 -14.06
CA LEU A 141 5.03 20.29 -14.22
C LEU A 141 5.16 21.01 -15.56
N THR A 142 5.21 20.30 -16.63
CA THR A 142 4.69 20.89 -17.84
C THR A 142 3.19 20.90 -17.65
N LEU A 143 2.76 21.94 -17.03
CA LEU A 143 1.36 22.30 -17.14
C LEU A 143 0.98 22.18 -18.59
N PRO A 144 -0.11 21.50 -18.92
CA PRO A 144 -0.68 21.62 -20.22
C PRO A 144 -0.98 23.10 -20.43
N THR A 145 -0.02 23.76 -21.02
CA THR A 145 -0.14 25.16 -21.40
C THR A 145 -1.20 25.36 -22.44
N LYS A 146 -1.75 24.25 -22.84
CA LYS A 146 -2.85 24.28 -23.78
C LYS A 146 -3.97 23.58 -23.12
N ALA A 147 -4.92 24.34 -22.87
CA ALA A 147 -6.19 23.84 -22.45
C ALA A 147 -6.57 22.62 -23.24
#